data_0835d963788f6bc1d33f003f7f15f743
#
_entry.id   0835d963788f6bc1d33f003f7f15f743
#
_cell.length_a   1.000
_cell.length_b   1.000
_cell.length_c   1.000
_cell.angle_alpha   90.00
_cell.angle_beta   90.00
_cell.angle_gamma   90.00
#
_symmetry.space_group_name_H-M   'P 1'
#
loop_
_entity.id
_entity.type
_entity.pdbx_description
1 polymer ?
#
loop_
_entity_poly.entity_id
_entity_poly.type
_entity_poly.pdbx_seq_one_letter_code
_entity_poly.pdbx_strand_id
1 'polypeptide(L)'
;CFGDSLTAGYGAVPGEGWVEVVAKRHPEINWYNHASLGALTEDILDALEGTAALTSGQEGFFFMGGTNDILCGFRLSSLEGRLTERLSRISGKVPLTIGIPPLATKESVWSGWQSEAVYERNQLDLAAYGDFLQELAKEINVCLIDFSHAFPLEDAWYYDGLHPNEKGYERFADMAEAAWRFKER
;
A
#
# COMPACT_ATOMS: atom_id res chain seq x y z
N CYS A 1 -5.76 2.29 -8.40
CA CYS A 1 -5.07 1.91 -7.17
C CYS A 1 -5.83 0.76 -6.49
N PHE A 2 -5.13 -0.27 -6.07
CA PHE A 2 -5.67 -1.46 -5.42
C PHE A 2 -4.97 -1.65 -4.08
N GLY A 3 -5.74 -1.87 -3.03
CA GLY A 3 -5.21 -2.00 -1.67
C GLY A 3 -6.27 -2.16 -0.61
N ASP A 4 -5.84 -2.03 0.62
CA ASP A 4 -6.68 -2.09 1.82
C ASP A 4 -7.07 -0.70 2.32
N SER A 5 -7.31 -0.57 3.62
CA SER A 5 -7.67 0.69 4.28
C SER A 5 -6.62 1.80 4.11
N LEU A 6 -5.35 1.46 3.99
CA LEU A 6 -4.25 2.42 3.78
C LEU A 6 -4.33 3.07 2.39
N THR A 7 -4.76 2.34 1.38
CA THR A 7 -5.01 2.87 0.04
C THR A 7 -6.36 3.56 -0.06
N ALA A 8 -7.37 3.07 0.69
CA ALA A 8 -8.69 3.68 0.75
C ALA A 8 -8.72 5.03 1.47
N GLY A 9 -7.67 5.38 2.23
CA GLY A 9 -7.60 6.65 2.96
C GLY A 9 -8.33 6.63 4.30
N TYR A 10 -8.51 5.45 4.93
CA TYR A 10 -9.11 5.37 6.26
C TYR A 10 -8.27 6.15 7.28
N GLY A 11 -8.93 6.94 8.14
CA GLY A 11 -8.28 7.82 9.11
C GLY A 11 -8.25 9.29 8.69
N ALA A 12 -8.49 9.59 7.42
CA ALA A 12 -8.66 10.95 6.93
C ALA A 12 -10.13 11.27 6.65
N VAL A 13 -10.45 12.56 6.55
CA VAL A 13 -11.77 13.02 6.07
C VAL A 13 -12.02 12.52 4.66
N PRO A 14 -13.26 12.18 4.28
CA PRO A 14 -13.58 11.75 2.93
C PRO A 14 -13.06 12.71 1.85
N GLY A 15 -12.28 12.19 0.92
CA GLY A 15 -11.64 12.96 -0.15
C GLY A 15 -10.24 13.50 0.20
N GLU A 16 -9.68 13.15 1.36
CA GLU A 16 -8.33 13.55 1.78
C GLU A 16 -7.39 12.35 2.00
N GLY A 17 -7.78 11.17 1.54
CA GLY A 17 -6.87 10.05 1.35
C GLY A 17 -5.80 10.38 0.30
N TRP A 18 -4.66 9.73 0.36
CA TRP A 18 -3.53 10.06 -0.52
C TRP A 18 -3.85 9.92 -2.03
N VAL A 19 -4.66 8.95 -2.43
CA VAL A 19 -5.06 8.78 -3.84
C VAL A 19 -5.90 9.96 -4.30
N GLU A 20 -6.83 10.44 -3.47
CA GLU A 20 -7.66 11.61 -3.75
C GLU A 20 -6.85 12.90 -3.75
N VAL A 21 -5.83 13.01 -2.88
CA VAL A 21 -4.89 14.15 -2.88
C VAL A 21 -4.10 14.19 -4.17
N VAL A 22 -3.52 13.08 -4.61
CA VAL A 22 -2.81 12.99 -5.90
C VAL A 22 -3.77 13.29 -7.05
N ALA A 23 -4.99 12.76 -7.03
CA ALA A 23 -6.00 13.02 -8.07
C ALA A 23 -6.35 14.51 -8.20
N LYS A 24 -6.45 15.24 -7.08
CA LYS A 24 -6.69 16.69 -7.10
C LYS A 24 -5.50 17.47 -7.68
N ARG A 25 -4.28 17.01 -7.44
CA ARG A 25 -3.04 17.65 -7.94
C ARG A 25 -2.79 17.34 -9.41
N HIS A 26 -3.28 16.19 -9.91
CA HIS A 26 -3.11 15.70 -11.30
C HIS A 26 -4.46 15.42 -11.96
N PRO A 27 -5.31 16.46 -12.20
CA PRO A 27 -6.65 16.30 -12.75
C PRO A 27 -6.65 15.87 -14.23
N GLU A 28 -5.50 15.90 -14.90
CA GLU A 28 -5.32 15.40 -16.27
C GLU A 28 -5.27 13.87 -16.37
N ILE A 29 -5.13 13.18 -15.21
CA ILE A 29 -5.11 11.72 -15.11
C ILE A 29 -6.43 11.24 -14.51
N ASN A 30 -7.01 10.21 -15.09
CA ASN A 30 -8.19 9.55 -14.51
C ASN A 30 -7.73 8.58 -13.41
N TRP A 31 -8.08 8.89 -12.17
CA TRP A 31 -7.73 8.09 -11.00
C TRP A 31 -8.92 7.22 -10.57
N TYR A 32 -8.65 5.97 -10.28
CA TYR A 32 -9.63 5.01 -9.77
C TYR A 32 -9.09 4.35 -8.51
N ASN A 33 -9.76 4.56 -7.38
CA ASN A 33 -9.43 3.93 -6.11
C ASN A 33 -10.34 2.71 -5.89
N HIS A 34 -9.81 1.52 -6.11
CA HIS A 34 -10.48 0.23 -5.92
C HIS A 34 -10.12 -0.44 -4.59
N ALA A 35 -9.57 0.33 -3.65
CA ALA A 35 -9.21 -0.19 -2.34
C ALA A 35 -10.45 -0.54 -1.51
N SER A 36 -10.30 -1.53 -0.65
CA SER A 36 -11.38 -2.01 0.23
C SER A 36 -10.89 -2.14 1.67
N LEU A 37 -11.67 -1.59 2.61
CA LEU A 37 -11.31 -1.63 4.04
C LEU A 37 -11.20 -3.09 4.52
N GLY A 38 -10.12 -3.40 5.21
CA GLY A 38 -9.87 -4.74 5.76
C GLY A 38 -9.52 -5.81 4.72
N ALA A 39 -9.34 -5.45 3.45
CA ALA A 39 -9.02 -6.42 2.41
C ALA A 39 -7.72 -7.17 2.72
N LEU A 40 -7.73 -8.48 2.49
CA LEU A 40 -6.54 -9.31 2.51
C LEU A 40 -5.84 -9.26 1.16
N THR A 41 -4.57 -9.64 1.14
CA THR A 41 -3.74 -9.65 -0.08
C THR A 41 -4.40 -10.40 -1.23
N GLU A 42 -5.06 -11.51 -0.97
CA GLU A 42 -5.74 -12.32 -2.01
C GLU A 42 -6.87 -11.53 -2.68
N ASP A 43 -7.72 -10.86 -1.89
CA ASP A 43 -8.84 -10.08 -2.41
C ASP A 43 -8.34 -8.90 -3.28
N ILE A 44 -7.25 -8.25 -2.84
CA ILE A 44 -6.62 -7.14 -3.57
C ILE A 44 -6.05 -7.63 -4.90
N LEU A 45 -5.35 -8.76 -4.89
CA LEU A 45 -4.77 -9.35 -6.10
C LEU A 45 -5.83 -9.82 -7.08
N ASP A 46 -6.94 -10.40 -6.60
CA ASP A 46 -8.07 -10.82 -7.46
C ASP A 46 -8.70 -9.62 -8.17
N ALA A 47 -8.96 -8.54 -7.43
CA ALA A 47 -9.51 -7.31 -7.99
C ALA A 47 -8.56 -6.68 -9.03
N LEU A 48 -7.25 -6.65 -8.73
CA LEU A 48 -6.23 -6.11 -9.61
C LEU A 48 -6.09 -6.94 -10.89
N GLU A 49 -5.97 -8.27 -10.78
CA GLU A 49 -5.89 -9.16 -11.95
C GLU A 49 -7.13 -9.10 -12.83
N GLY A 50 -8.32 -9.09 -12.20
CA GLY A 50 -9.59 -8.97 -12.91
C GLY A 50 -9.66 -7.68 -13.72
N THR A 51 -9.22 -6.56 -13.14
CA THR A 51 -9.20 -5.26 -13.83
C THR A 51 -8.13 -5.22 -14.90
N ALA A 52 -6.90 -5.69 -14.61
CA ALA A 52 -5.81 -5.72 -15.59
C ALA A 52 -6.14 -6.56 -16.83
N ALA A 53 -6.96 -7.59 -16.69
CA ALA A 53 -7.41 -8.41 -17.82
C ALA A 53 -8.36 -7.69 -18.79
N LEU A 54 -8.96 -6.57 -18.35
CA LEU A 54 -9.94 -5.80 -19.12
C LEU A 54 -9.36 -4.52 -19.73
N THR A 55 -8.09 -4.21 -19.46
CA THR A 55 -7.45 -2.97 -19.90
C THR A 55 -6.66 -3.14 -21.19
N SER A 56 -6.34 -1.99 -21.82
CA SER A 56 -5.51 -1.95 -23.05
C SER A 56 -4.01 -2.14 -22.77
N GLY A 57 -3.59 -2.17 -21.49
CA GLY A 57 -2.19 -2.24 -21.06
C GLY A 57 -1.48 -0.89 -21.02
N GLN A 58 -2.19 0.21 -21.23
CA GLN A 58 -1.64 1.58 -21.15
C GLN A 58 -1.90 2.21 -19.78
N GLU A 59 -2.82 1.66 -19.04
CA GLU A 59 -3.20 2.09 -17.69
C GLU A 59 -2.13 1.66 -16.67
N GLY A 60 -1.75 2.58 -15.78
CA GLY A 60 -0.87 2.28 -14.66
C GLY A 60 -1.64 1.66 -13.48
N PHE A 61 -1.07 0.66 -12.85
CA PHE A 61 -1.65 -0.03 -11.70
C PHE A 61 -0.78 0.17 -10.46
N PHE A 62 -1.42 0.36 -9.32
CA PHE A 62 -0.77 0.39 -8.02
C PHE A 62 -1.33 -0.72 -7.14
N PHE A 63 -0.43 -1.42 -6.45
CA PHE A 63 -0.73 -2.45 -5.46
C PHE A 63 -0.11 -2.10 -4.12
N MET A 64 -0.89 -2.14 -3.03
CA MET A 64 -0.39 -2.16 -1.65
C MET A 64 -1.32 -3.01 -0.80
N GLY A 65 -0.76 -3.98 -0.06
CA GLY A 65 -1.50 -4.87 0.82
C GLY A 65 -0.54 -5.62 1.73
N GLY A 66 -1.05 -6.60 2.50
CA GLY A 66 -0.27 -7.46 3.39
C GLY A 66 -0.35 -7.07 4.86
N THR A 67 -0.67 -5.82 5.17
CA THR A 67 -0.81 -5.38 6.57
C THR A 67 -1.86 -6.19 7.30
N ASN A 68 -3.06 -6.35 6.74
CA ASN A 68 -4.14 -7.12 7.37
C ASN A 68 -3.78 -8.60 7.51
N ASP A 69 -3.11 -9.19 6.52
CA ASP A 69 -2.65 -10.58 6.58
C ASP A 69 -1.71 -10.79 7.77
N ILE A 70 -0.72 -9.90 7.95
CA ILE A 70 0.24 -9.96 9.06
C ILE A 70 -0.46 -9.77 10.40
N LEU A 71 -1.33 -8.76 10.53
CA LEU A 71 -2.10 -8.52 11.76
C LEU A 71 -3.03 -9.69 12.10
N CYS A 72 -3.58 -10.37 11.09
CA CYS A 72 -4.36 -11.61 11.25
C CYS A 72 -3.49 -12.85 11.54
N GLY A 73 -2.16 -12.73 11.55
CA GLY A 73 -1.24 -13.80 11.90
C GLY A 73 -0.95 -14.79 10.75
N PHE A 74 -1.17 -14.40 9.51
CA PHE A 74 -0.75 -15.20 8.36
C PHE A 74 0.79 -15.31 8.31
N ARG A 75 1.28 -16.43 7.82
CA ARG A 75 2.73 -16.65 7.69
C ARG A 75 3.30 -15.81 6.55
N LEU A 76 4.36 -15.07 6.81
CA LEU A 76 5.02 -14.22 5.82
C LEU A 76 5.43 -15.02 4.57
N SER A 77 6.03 -16.20 4.73
CA SER A 77 6.42 -17.06 3.61
C SER A 77 5.26 -17.47 2.68
N SER A 78 4.04 -17.52 3.21
CA SER A 78 2.84 -17.81 2.42
C SER A 78 2.41 -16.60 1.57
N LEU A 79 2.60 -15.38 2.10
CA LEU A 79 2.39 -14.13 1.36
C LEU A 79 3.43 -13.96 0.26
N GLU A 80 4.69 -14.14 0.58
CA GLU A 80 5.83 -14.01 -0.35
C GLU A 80 5.64 -14.86 -1.59
N GLY A 81 5.32 -16.14 -1.42
CA GLY A 81 5.13 -17.07 -2.56
C GLY A 81 4.01 -16.63 -3.50
N ARG A 82 2.86 -16.21 -2.93
CA ARG A 82 1.71 -15.73 -3.71
C ARG A 82 1.99 -14.43 -4.43
N LEU A 83 2.61 -13.48 -3.74
CA LEU A 83 2.95 -12.18 -4.31
C LEU A 83 3.96 -12.31 -5.44
N THR A 84 5.01 -13.12 -5.26
CA THR A 84 6.00 -13.38 -6.30
C THR A 84 5.33 -13.91 -7.57
N GLU A 85 4.49 -14.95 -7.45
CA GLU A 85 3.79 -15.52 -8.60
C GLU A 85 2.87 -14.52 -9.28
N ARG A 86 1.99 -13.89 -8.50
CA ARG A 86 0.89 -13.08 -9.06
C ARG A 86 1.38 -11.72 -9.57
N LEU A 87 2.22 -10.99 -8.81
CA LEU A 87 2.72 -9.69 -9.25
C LEU A 87 3.68 -9.83 -10.44
N SER A 88 4.49 -10.90 -10.53
CA SER A 88 5.29 -11.18 -11.73
C SER A 88 4.42 -11.38 -12.97
N ARG A 89 3.30 -12.09 -12.85
CA ARG A 89 2.36 -12.30 -13.95
C ARG A 89 1.64 -11.01 -14.35
N ILE A 90 1.29 -10.15 -13.38
CA ILE A 90 0.62 -8.86 -13.63
C ILE A 90 1.58 -7.89 -14.30
N SER A 91 2.81 -7.74 -13.80
CA SER A 91 3.82 -6.81 -14.32
C SER A 91 4.20 -7.10 -15.77
N GLY A 92 4.06 -8.35 -16.19
CA GLY A 92 4.26 -8.73 -17.60
C GLY A 92 3.14 -8.25 -18.56
N LYS A 93 2.04 -7.71 -18.03
CA LYS A 93 0.86 -7.30 -18.82
C LYS A 93 0.58 -5.81 -18.74
N VAL A 94 0.81 -5.19 -17.59
CA VAL A 94 0.48 -3.78 -17.33
C VAL A 94 1.61 -3.09 -16.56
N PRO A 95 1.81 -1.76 -16.73
CA PRO A 95 2.68 -1.00 -15.86
C PRO A 95 2.21 -1.11 -14.41
N LEU A 96 3.07 -1.60 -13.52
CA LEU A 96 2.77 -1.83 -12.11
C LEU A 96 3.66 -1.00 -11.20
N THR A 97 3.08 -0.49 -10.12
CA THR A 97 3.80 0.10 -8.98
C THR A 97 3.44 -0.71 -7.74
N ILE A 98 4.43 -1.04 -6.93
CA ILE A 98 4.25 -1.69 -5.63
C ILE A 98 4.44 -0.64 -4.52
N GLY A 99 3.51 -0.58 -3.56
CA GLY A 99 3.64 0.18 -2.32
C GLY A 99 4.10 -0.73 -1.18
N ILE A 100 5.13 -0.34 -0.44
CA ILE A 100 5.47 -0.96 0.85
C ILE A 100 4.65 -0.27 1.93
N PRO A 101 3.77 -0.99 2.66
CA PRO A 101 2.95 -0.35 3.70
C PRO A 101 3.81 0.18 4.86
N PRO A 102 3.35 1.24 5.57
CA PRO A 102 4.06 1.78 6.72
C PRO A 102 4.06 0.79 7.89
N LEU A 103 5.00 0.99 8.80
CA LEU A 103 4.95 0.33 10.10
C LEU A 103 3.84 0.93 10.97
N ALA A 104 3.40 0.20 11.99
CA ALA A 104 2.42 0.67 12.96
C ALA A 104 3.10 1.23 14.22
N THR A 105 2.57 2.31 14.79
CA THR A 105 3.04 2.80 16.08
C THR A 105 2.42 2.01 17.23
N LYS A 106 2.92 2.22 18.45
CA LYS A 106 2.40 1.56 19.65
C LYS A 106 0.94 1.91 19.94
N GLU A 107 0.46 3.06 19.45
CA GLU A 107 -0.95 3.46 19.57
C GLU A 107 -1.91 2.49 18.89
N SER A 108 -1.47 1.73 17.89
CA SER A 108 -2.26 0.67 17.25
C SER A 108 -2.72 -0.42 18.22
N VAL A 109 -2.00 -0.62 19.32
CA VAL A 109 -2.42 -1.54 20.40
C VAL A 109 -3.56 -0.93 21.20
N TRP A 110 -3.44 0.33 21.58
CA TRP A 110 -4.47 1.02 22.37
C TRP A 110 -5.75 1.28 21.58
N SER A 111 -5.61 1.47 20.28
CA SER A 111 -6.74 1.60 19.34
C SER A 111 -7.38 0.26 18.98
N GLY A 112 -6.82 -0.87 19.42
CA GLY A 112 -7.42 -2.20 19.27
C GLY A 112 -7.14 -2.93 17.96
N TRP A 113 -6.20 -2.43 17.13
CA TRP A 113 -5.83 -3.09 15.87
C TRP A 113 -5.01 -4.36 16.08
N GLN A 114 -4.26 -4.42 17.15
CA GLN A 114 -3.46 -5.58 17.53
C GLN A 114 -3.28 -5.64 19.05
N SER A 115 -2.96 -6.81 19.59
CA SER A 115 -2.69 -6.94 21.02
C SER A 115 -1.24 -6.63 21.33
N GLU A 116 -0.98 -6.21 22.57
CA GLU A 116 0.38 -6.02 23.12
C GLU A 116 1.27 -7.25 22.88
N ALA A 117 0.69 -8.45 23.05
CA ALA A 117 1.43 -9.71 22.95
C ALA A 117 1.99 -10.01 21.55
N VAL A 118 1.44 -9.41 20.51
CA VAL A 118 1.86 -9.66 19.11
C VAL A 118 2.53 -8.44 18.46
N TYR A 119 2.49 -7.27 19.10
CA TYR A 119 2.97 -6.03 18.52
C TYR A 119 4.41 -6.13 17.99
N GLU A 120 5.36 -6.55 18.85
CA GLU A 120 6.77 -6.64 18.45
C GLU A 120 6.99 -7.60 17.28
N ARG A 121 6.29 -8.76 17.30
CA ARG A 121 6.36 -9.71 16.18
C ARG A 121 5.81 -9.09 14.90
N ASN A 122 4.65 -8.45 14.96
CA ASN A 122 4.04 -7.85 13.79
C ASN A 122 4.90 -6.72 13.20
N GLN A 123 5.60 -5.94 14.04
CA GLN A 123 6.55 -4.94 13.57
C GLN A 123 7.73 -5.58 12.81
N LEU A 124 8.28 -6.68 13.33
CA LEU A 124 9.34 -7.44 12.64
C LEU A 124 8.84 -8.04 11.33
N ASP A 125 7.64 -8.62 11.33
CA ASP A 125 7.04 -9.21 10.13
C ASP A 125 6.72 -8.14 9.07
N LEU A 126 6.23 -6.95 9.47
CA LEU A 126 6.00 -5.83 8.57
C LEU A 126 7.31 -5.30 7.96
N ALA A 127 8.37 -5.20 8.76
CA ALA A 127 9.68 -4.78 8.27
C ALA A 127 10.25 -5.80 7.27
N ALA A 128 10.26 -7.10 7.62
CA ALA A 128 10.71 -8.17 6.74
C ALA A 128 9.87 -8.25 5.44
N TYR A 129 8.57 -7.99 5.55
CA TYR A 129 7.68 -7.90 4.39
C TYR A 129 8.06 -6.73 3.47
N GLY A 130 8.41 -5.59 4.04
CA GLY A 130 8.92 -4.43 3.29
C GLY A 130 10.20 -4.77 2.53
N ASP A 131 11.17 -5.42 3.17
CA ASP A 131 12.40 -5.89 2.54
C ASP A 131 12.12 -6.85 1.38
N PHE A 132 11.21 -7.80 1.58
CA PHE A 132 10.77 -8.72 0.52
C PHE A 132 10.15 -7.97 -0.68
N LEU A 133 9.23 -7.02 -0.45
CA LEU A 133 8.62 -6.24 -1.53
C LEU A 133 9.65 -5.41 -2.29
N GLN A 134 10.66 -4.87 -1.60
CA GLN A 134 11.74 -4.13 -2.24
C GLN A 134 12.55 -5.02 -3.20
N GLU A 135 12.91 -6.24 -2.77
CA GLU A 135 13.63 -7.18 -3.62
C GLU A 135 12.75 -7.68 -4.78
N LEU A 136 11.49 -8.01 -4.52
CA LEU A 136 10.54 -8.41 -5.57
C LEU A 136 10.38 -7.31 -6.64
N ALA A 137 10.20 -6.06 -6.23
CA ALA A 137 10.05 -4.95 -7.18
C ALA A 137 11.29 -4.78 -8.09
N LYS A 138 12.50 -5.00 -7.55
CA LYS A 138 13.75 -5.02 -8.33
C LYS A 138 13.77 -6.19 -9.30
N GLU A 139 13.41 -7.39 -8.83
CA GLU A 139 13.43 -8.62 -9.63
C GLU A 139 12.48 -8.52 -10.84
N ILE A 140 11.25 -8.05 -10.62
CA ILE A 140 10.27 -7.92 -11.70
C ILE A 140 10.31 -6.55 -12.42
N ASN A 141 11.25 -5.70 -12.05
CA ASN A 141 11.54 -4.39 -12.67
C ASN A 141 10.31 -3.46 -12.72
N VAL A 142 9.68 -3.23 -11.56
CA VAL A 142 8.53 -2.32 -11.41
C VAL A 142 8.87 -1.13 -10.51
N CYS A 143 8.05 -0.07 -10.61
CA CYS A 143 8.15 1.08 -9.72
C CYS A 143 7.82 0.68 -8.28
N LEU A 144 8.52 1.27 -7.31
CA LEU A 144 8.31 1.05 -5.88
C LEU A 144 8.06 2.38 -5.18
N ILE A 145 7.09 2.39 -4.27
CA ILE A 145 6.87 3.47 -3.31
C ILE A 145 7.06 2.90 -1.91
N ASP A 146 8.09 3.35 -1.22
CA ASP A 146 8.42 2.86 0.12
C ASP A 146 7.79 3.76 1.19
N PHE A 147 6.57 3.44 1.61
CA PHE A 147 5.91 4.10 2.72
C PHE A 147 6.39 3.61 4.10
N SER A 148 7.26 2.61 4.17
CA SER A 148 7.80 2.11 5.44
C SER A 148 8.97 2.95 5.93
N HIS A 149 10.05 3.04 5.16
CA HIS A 149 11.28 3.70 5.61
C HIS A 149 11.23 5.23 5.51
N ALA A 150 10.50 5.77 4.54
CA ALA A 150 10.44 7.21 4.30
C ALA A 150 9.27 7.91 5.00
N PHE A 151 8.42 7.16 5.70
CA PHE A 151 7.32 7.70 6.48
C PHE A 151 7.66 7.75 7.97
N PRO A 152 7.40 8.87 8.68
CA PRO A 152 7.73 8.98 10.10
C PRO A 152 6.93 8.01 10.97
N LEU A 153 7.62 7.22 11.79
CA LEU A 153 7.01 6.32 12.77
C LEU A 153 6.74 7.06 14.09
N GLU A 154 5.83 8.03 14.04
CA GLU A 154 5.45 8.89 15.16
C GLU A 154 3.92 9.05 15.16
N ASP A 155 3.27 8.99 16.34
CA ASP A 155 1.81 9.07 16.47
C ASP A 155 1.21 10.35 15.85
N ALA A 156 1.97 11.43 15.78
CA ALA A 156 1.54 12.69 15.13
C ALA A 156 1.20 12.56 13.64
N TRP A 157 1.59 11.48 13.00
CA TRP A 157 1.32 11.19 11.57
C TRP A 157 0.22 10.16 11.38
N TYR A 158 -0.28 9.58 12.47
CA TYR A 158 -1.30 8.54 12.45
C TYR A 158 -2.61 9.02 13.07
N TYR A 159 -3.69 8.42 12.64
CA TYR A 159 -5.02 8.59 13.22
C TYR A 159 -5.21 7.68 14.45
N ASP A 160 -4.71 6.47 14.37
CA ASP A 160 -4.94 5.39 15.35
C ASP A 160 -3.73 4.46 15.52
N GLY A 161 -2.56 4.91 15.13
CA GLY A 161 -1.30 4.15 15.19
C GLY A 161 -1.12 3.12 14.08
N LEU A 162 -2.14 2.85 13.26
CA LEU A 162 -2.06 1.99 12.09
C LEU A 162 -2.30 2.78 10.79
N HIS A 163 -3.30 3.63 10.78
CA HIS A 163 -3.70 4.40 9.62
C HIS A 163 -3.14 5.83 9.70
N PRO A 164 -2.56 6.35 8.64
CA PRO A 164 -2.18 7.75 8.58
C PRO A 164 -3.38 8.70 8.81
N ASN A 165 -3.15 9.85 9.43
CA ASN A 165 -4.09 10.96 9.43
C ASN A 165 -3.96 11.79 8.14
N GLU A 166 -4.70 12.90 8.00
CA GLU A 166 -4.66 13.76 6.80
C GLU A 166 -3.24 14.21 6.44
N LYS A 167 -2.46 14.64 7.44
CA LYS A 167 -1.06 15.02 7.26
C LYS A 167 -0.21 13.84 6.77
N GLY A 168 -0.46 12.65 7.30
CA GLY A 168 0.19 11.42 6.88
C GLY A 168 -0.14 11.06 5.44
N TYR A 169 -1.40 11.17 5.04
CA TYR A 169 -1.81 10.91 3.66
C TYR A 169 -1.31 11.97 2.67
N GLU A 170 -1.20 13.22 3.09
CA GLU A 170 -0.54 14.24 2.26
C GLU A 170 0.93 13.88 2.01
N ARG A 171 1.63 13.36 3.04
CA ARG A 171 2.99 12.83 2.87
C ARG A 171 3.04 11.62 1.95
N PHE A 172 2.08 10.71 2.01
CA PHE A 172 1.96 9.59 1.07
C PHE A 172 1.81 10.08 -0.37
N ALA A 173 0.98 11.09 -0.59
CA ALA A 173 0.82 11.71 -1.90
C ALA A 173 2.15 12.28 -2.43
N ASP A 174 2.90 13.02 -1.60
CA ASP A 174 4.21 13.55 -1.99
C ASP A 174 5.19 12.42 -2.39
N MET A 175 5.19 11.31 -1.64
CA MET A 175 6.05 10.17 -1.93
C MET A 175 5.64 9.47 -3.23
N ALA A 176 4.35 9.34 -3.49
CA ALA A 176 3.83 8.75 -4.72
C ALA A 176 4.18 9.61 -5.94
N GLU A 177 4.00 10.93 -5.85
CA GLU A 177 4.37 11.87 -6.91
C GLU A 177 5.88 11.83 -7.21
N ALA A 178 6.71 11.77 -6.18
CA ALA A 178 8.16 11.67 -6.33
C ALA A 178 8.58 10.38 -7.05
N ALA A 179 7.92 9.25 -6.76
CA ALA A 179 8.20 7.96 -7.39
C ALA A 179 7.72 7.90 -8.84
N TRP A 180 6.51 8.38 -9.10
CA TRP A 180 5.92 8.37 -10.44
C TRP A 180 6.48 9.44 -11.38
N ARG A 181 7.22 10.44 -10.84
CA ARG A 181 7.90 11.48 -11.62
C ARG A 181 6.97 12.09 -12.68
N PHE A 182 5.80 12.53 -12.27
CA PHE A 182 4.92 13.26 -13.16
C PHE A 182 5.68 14.41 -13.80
N LYS A 183 5.74 14.45 -15.13
CA LYS A 183 6.44 15.52 -15.84
C LYS A 183 5.67 16.81 -15.59
N GLU A 184 6.36 17.81 -15.00
CA GLU A 184 5.89 19.20 -15.07
C GLU A 184 5.75 19.56 -16.56
N ARG A 185 4.54 19.96 -16.94
CA ARG A 185 4.26 20.45 -18.30
C ARG A 185 4.54 21.94 -18.38
#